data_683e0a70ebd9d8c5d9ed9f52df00a3eb
#
_entry.id   683e0a70ebd9d8c5d9ed9f52df00a3eb
#
_cell.length_a   1.000
_cell.length_b   1.000
_cell.length_c   1.000
_cell.angle_alpha   90.00
_cell.angle_beta   90.00
_cell.angle_gamma   90.00
#
_symmetry.space_group_name_H-M   'P 1'
#
loop_
_entity.id
_entity.type
_entity.pdbx_description
1 polymer ?
#
loop_
_entity_poly.entity_id
_entity_poly.type
_entity_poly.pdbx_seq_one_letter_code
_entity_poly.pdbx_strand_id
1 'polypeptide(L)'
;SFFPKGYTLHNYVRLFTDTQVLDFPQMFKNTFIIAVFSCLISTIFVLSVSYCMSRMRFKIRKTYMNIAMILGLFPAFMSMVAVYYILKAVGLSEGSMIRVALILVYSGGSGAGFLLAKGFFDTVPKALDEAAYLDGATRFQVFTKVTIPLSKPIIVYTTLSAFLGPWLDFIFAKVICRANAKYYTVALGLWKMLEKEYIDSWYTCFAAGAVCISVPIAILFVVMQRYYTDGLSGAVKG
;
A
#
# COMPACT_ATOMS: atom_id res chain seq x y z
N SER A 1 -20.86 33.28 5.98
CA SER A 1 -19.99 33.29 7.18
C SER A 1 -18.94 32.21 7.04
N PHE A 2 -17.70 32.50 7.40
CA PHE A 2 -16.59 31.55 7.33
C PHE A 2 -16.75 30.38 8.34
N PHE A 3 -17.44 30.65 9.44
CA PHE A 3 -17.77 29.61 10.42
C PHE A 3 -19.21 29.15 10.28
N PRO A 4 -19.50 27.85 10.40
CA PRO A 4 -20.86 27.32 10.35
C PRO A 4 -21.68 27.83 11.53
N LYS A 5 -22.96 28.17 11.28
CA LYS A 5 -23.90 28.60 12.31
C LYS A 5 -24.48 27.46 13.16
N GLY A 6 -24.20 26.20 12.78
CA GLY A 6 -24.62 25.01 13.49
C GLY A 6 -23.82 23.77 13.01
N TYR A 7 -23.65 22.82 13.91
CA TYR A 7 -22.99 21.54 13.61
C TYR A 7 -24.06 20.46 13.41
N THR A 8 -23.87 19.64 12.39
CA THR A 8 -24.78 18.55 12.08
C THR A 8 -24.02 17.31 11.59
N LEU A 9 -24.52 16.13 11.92
CA LEU A 9 -24.01 14.87 11.42
C LEU A 9 -24.72 14.43 10.11
N HIS A 10 -25.59 15.27 9.56
CA HIS A 10 -26.40 14.95 8.38
C HIS A 10 -25.54 14.42 7.21
N ASN A 11 -24.39 15.04 6.92
CA ASN A 11 -23.53 14.64 5.83
C ASN A 11 -22.91 13.25 6.06
N TYR A 12 -22.63 12.87 7.30
CA TYR A 12 -22.19 11.51 7.64
C TYR A 12 -23.33 10.51 7.46
N VAL A 13 -24.52 10.81 7.98
CA VAL A 13 -25.69 9.95 7.81
C VAL A 13 -25.97 9.74 6.31
N ARG A 14 -26.04 10.83 5.55
CA ARG A 14 -26.24 10.78 4.10
C ARG A 14 -25.19 9.94 3.39
N LEU A 15 -23.91 10.10 3.74
CA LEU A 15 -22.79 9.35 3.16
C LEU A 15 -22.95 7.83 3.29
N PHE A 16 -23.53 7.36 4.40
CA PHE A 16 -23.73 5.94 4.69
C PHE A 16 -25.11 5.39 4.27
N THR A 17 -26.09 6.26 4.04
CA THR A 17 -27.49 5.84 3.72
C THR A 17 -27.88 6.07 2.28
N ASP A 18 -27.33 7.10 1.62
CA ASP A 18 -27.63 7.42 0.22
C ASP A 18 -26.69 6.62 -0.70
N THR A 19 -27.09 5.38 -0.97
CA THR A 19 -26.31 4.41 -1.78
C THR A 19 -26.71 4.38 -3.26
N GLN A 20 -27.68 5.20 -3.69
CA GLN A 20 -28.19 5.16 -5.05
C GLN A 20 -27.19 5.70 -6.08
N VAL A 21 -26.43 6.74 -5.72
CA VAL A 21 -25.44 7.37 -6.60
C VAL A 21 -24.05 6.86 -6.29
N LEU A 22 -23.66 6.86 -5.02
CA LEU A 22 -22.34 6.46 -4.54
C LEU A 22 -22.48 5.63 -3.27
N ASP A 23 -22.23 4.33 -3.37
CA ASP A 23 -22.26 3.40 -2.23
C ASP A 23 -20.96 3.46 -1.43
N PHE A 24 -20.88 4.47 -0.54
CA PHE A 24 -19.68 4.67 0.29
C PHE A 24 -19.33 3.48 1.19
N PRO A 25 -20.30 2.83 1.89
CA PRO A 25 -20.02 1.60 2.64
C PRO A 25 -19.35 0.51 1.83
N GLN A 26 -19.85 0.26 0.60
CA GLN A 26 -19.29 -0.73 -0.31
C GLN A 26 -17.88 -0.34 -0.78
N MET A 27 -17.66 0.94 -1.10
CA MET A 27 -16.35 1.46 -1.48
C MET A 27 -15.34 1.33 -0.33
N PHE A 28 -15.76 1.66 0.89
CA PHE A 28 -14.93 1.51 2.10
C PHE A 28 -14.53 0.05 2.31
N LYS A 29 -15.50 -0.88 2.22
CA LYS A 29 -15.25 -2.32 2.30
C LYS A 29 -14.29 -2.80 1.21
N ASN A 30 -14.47 -2.35 -0.03
CA ASN A 30 -13.59 -2.71 -1.13
C ASN A 30 -12.14 -2.26 -0.83
N THR A 31 -11.97 -0.97 -0.47
CA THR A 31 -10.65 -0.42 -0.18
C THR A 31 -9.98 -1.12 0.98
N PHE A 32 -10.73 -1.39 2.06
CA PHE A 32 -10.19 -2.09 3.23
C PHE A 32 -9.70 -3.50 2.89
N ILE A 33 -10.49 -4.27 2.13
CA ILE A 33 -10.10 -5.62 1.67
C ILE A 33 -8.85 -5.53 0.80
N ILE A 34 -8.85 -4.63 -0.19
CA ILE A 34 -7.71 -4.45 -1.09
C ILE A 34 -6.47 -4.03 -0.29
N ALA A 35 -6.59 -3.07 0.63
CA ALA A 35 -5.48 -2.57 1.44
C ALA A 35 -4.88 -3.65 2.34
N VAL A 36 -5.69 -4.46 3.00
CA VAL A 36 -5.19 -5.54 3.87
C VAL A 36 -4.45 -6.60 3.06
N PHE A 37 -5.05 -7.11 1.98
CA PHE A 37 -4.43 -8.18 1.19
C PHE A 37 -3.19 -7.68 0.43
N SER A 38 -3.25 -6.49 -0.19
CA SER A 38 -2.07 -5.93 -0.87
C SER A 38 -0.94 -5.61 0.10
N CYS A 39 -1.26 -5.10 1.29
CA CYS A 39 -0.28 -4.85 2.35
C CYS A 39 0.45 -6.14 2.78
N LEU A 40 -0.28 -7.21 3.06
CA LEU A 40 0.30 -8.48 3.46
C LEU A 40 1.20 -9.06 2.35
N ILE A 41 0.69 -9.15 1.13
CA ILE A 41 1.43 -9.70 -0.02
C ILE A 41 2.66 -8.84 -0.32
N SER A 42 2.49 -7.52 -0.42
CA SER A 42 3.57 -6.57 -0.72
C SER A 42 4.67 -6.61 0.34
N THR A 43 4.30 -6.59 1.63
CA THR A 43 5.29 -6.61 2.73
C THR A 43 6.12 -7.89 2.70
N ILE A 44 5.48 -9.06 2.59
CA ILE A 44 6.19 -10.35 2.50
C ILE A 44 7.11 -10.36 1.27
N PHE A 45 6.61 -9.93 0.12
CA PHE A 45 7.36 -9.92 -1.12
C PHE A 45 8.57 -8.97 -1.06
N VAL A 46 8.35 -7.71 -0.64
CA VAL A 46 9.40 -6.70 -0.53
C VAL A 46 10.50 -7.14 0.43
N LEU A 47 10.15 -7.62 1.63
CA LEU A 47 11.14 -8.04 2.61
C LEU A 47 11.92 -9.28 2.15
N SER A 48 11.24 -10.26 1.53
CA SER A 48 11.89 -11.47 1.03
C SER A 48 12.86 -11.16 -0.13
N VAL A 49 12.42 -10.36 -1.11
CA VAL A 49 13.27 -9.95 -2.24
C VAL A 49 14.44 -9.11 -1.75
N SER A 50 14.20 -8.17 -0.84
CA SER A 50 15.23 -7.31 -0.26
C SER A 50 16.30 -8.12 0.49
N TYR A 51 15.89 -9.13 1.25
CA TYR A 51 16.81 -10.02 1.95
C TYR A 51 17.66 -10.82 0.95
N CYS A 52 17.04 -11.40 -0.07
CA CYS A 52 17.79 -12.11 -1.12
C CYS A 52 18.79 -11.19 -1.82
N MET A 53 18.37 -9.96 -2.13
CA MET A 53 19.23 -8.97 -2.79
C MET A 53 20.30 -8.38 -1.88
N SER A 54 20.12 -8.40 -0.55
CA SER A 54 21.13 -7.92 0.40
C SER A 54 22.13 -9.02 0.79
N ARG A 55 21.64 -10.20 1.14
CA ARG A 55 22.43 -11.26 1.80
C ARG A 55 22.88 -12.39 0.89
N MET A 56 22.15 -12.67 -0.17
CA MET A 56 22.47 -13.80 -1.04
C MET A 56 23.37 -13.39 -2.21
N ARG A 57 24.29 -14.28 -2.60
CA ARG A 57 25.17 -14.11 -3.77
C ARG A 57 24.71 -15.02 -4.88
N PHE A 58 24.28 -14.45 -6.01
CA PHE A 58 23.91 -15.16 -7.21
C PHE A 58 24.24 -14.36 -8.47
N LYS A 59 24.51 -15.06 -9.59
CA LYS A 59 25.06 -14.45 -10.81
C LYS A 59 24.28 -13.27 -11.37
N ILE A 60 22.94 -13.37 -11.40
CA ILE A 60 22.08 -12.34 -12.01
C ILE A 60 21.66 -11.20 -11.06
N ARG A 61 22.13 -11.19 -9.80
CA ARG A 61 21.77 -10.18 -8.79
C ARG A 61 21.98 -8.74 -9.29
N LYS A 62 23.18 -8.44 -9.82
CA LYS A 62 23.53 -7.10 -10.29
C LYS A 62 22.67 -6.70 -11.50
N THR A 63 22.48 -7.60 -12.44
CA THR A 63 21.65 -7.39 -13.63
C THR A 63 20.19 -7.12 -13.24
N TYR A 64 19.63 -7.92 -12.34
CA TYR A 64 18.26 -7.72 -11.83
C TYR A 64 18.09 -6.35 -11.18
N MET A 65 19.03 -5.93 -10.31
CA MET A 65 18.99 -4.62 -9.66
C MET A 65 19.03 -3.48 -10.68
N ASN A 66 19.91 -3.55 -11.67
CA ASN A 66 19.99 -2.55 -12.74
C ASN A 66 18.68 -2.45 -13.53
N ILE A 67 18.11 -3.59 -13.91
CA ILE A 67 16.83 -3.64 -14.63
C ILE A 67 15.71 -3.03 -13.76
N ALA A 68 15.63 -3.41 -12.49
CA ALA A 68 14.63 -2.88 -11.57
C ALA A 68 14.76 -1.35 -11.38
N MET A 69 15.99 -0.83 -11.32
CA MET A 69 16.22 0.61 -11.25
C MET A 69 15.76 1.31 -12.54
N ILE A 70 16.10 0.77 -13.71
CA ILE A 70 15.69 1.33 -15.00
C ILE A 70 14.17 1.33 -15.13
N LEU A 71 13.51 0.21 -14.80
CA LEU A 71 12.05 0.11 -14.83
C LEU A 71 11.38 1.06 -13.84
N GLY A 72 12.01 1.31 -12.68
CA GLY A 72 11.54 2.28 -11.68
C GLY A 72 11.57 3.74 -12.15
N LEU A 73 12.33 4.07 -13.21
CA LEU A 73 12.37 5.40 -13.83
C LEU A 73 11.22 5.63 -14.83
N PHE A 74 10.52 4.57 -15.25
CA PHE A 74 9.39 4.73 -16.14
C PHE A 74 8.21 5.37 -15.40
N PRO A 75 7.56 6.38 -16.00
CA PRO A 75 6.38 7.01 -15.41
C PRO A 75 5.27 5.97 -15.18
N ALA A 76 4.76 5.91 -13.95
CA ALA A 76 3.75 4.89 -13.56
C ALA A 76 2.49 4.93 -14.45
N PHE A 77 2.09 6.11 -14.94
CA PHE A 77 0.91 6.25 -15.80
C PHE A 77 1.10 5.58 -17.19
N MET A 78 2.35 5.46 -17.69
CA MET A 78 2.59 4.79 -18.97
C MET A 78 2.40 3.28 -18.86
N SER A 79 2.79 2.68 -17.74
CA SER A 79 2.59 1.25 -17.49
C SER A 79 1.14 0.88 -17.19
N MET A 80 0.35 1.85 -16.74
CA MET A 80 -1.03 1.64 -16.28
C MET A 80 -1.94 1.05 -17.36
N VAL A 81 -1.86 1.57 -18.59
CA VAL A 81 -2.65 1.08 -19.73
C VAL A 81 -2.22 -0.34 -20.10
N ALA A 82 -0.92 -0.60 -20.12
CA ALA A 82 -0.38 -1.93 -20.39
C ALA A 82 -0.84 -2.96 -19.34
N VAL A 83 -0.75 -2.58 -18.06
CA VAL A 83 -1.23 -3.41 -16.93
C VAL A 83 -2.71 -3.72 -17.07
N TYR A 84 -3.55 -2.73 -17.43
CA TYR A 84 -4.97 -2.98 -17.66
C TYR A 84 -5.21 -4.02 -18.77
N TYR A 85 -4.52 -3.92 -19.92
CA TYR A 85 -4.68 -4.89 -21.01
C TYR A 85 -4.17 -6.28 -20.62
N ILE A 86 -3.09 -6.39 -19.84
CA ILE A 86 -2.61 -7.66 -19.31
C ILE A 86 -3.68 -8.28 -18.40
N LEU A 87 -4.22 -7.50 -17.44
CA LEU A 87 -5.28 -7.98 -16.55
C LEU A 87 -6.53 -8.39 -17.31
N LYS A 88 -6.88 -7.68 -18.36
CA LYS A 88 -7.99 -8.04 -19.24
C LYS A 88 -7.73 -9.35 -19.98
N ALA A 89 -6.51 -9.55 -20.51
CA ALA A 89 -6.15 -10.76 -21.21
C ALA A 89 -6.21 -12.01 -20.32
N VAL A 90 -5.91 -11.87 -19.02
CA VAL A 90 -6.00 -12.96 -18.04
C VAL A 90 -7.37 -13.04 -17.32
N GLY A 91 -8.38 -12.27 -17.77
CA GLY A 91 -9.75 -12.35 -17.26
C GLY A 91 -9.98 -11.66 -15.90
N LEU A 92 -9.08 -10.78 -15.47
CA LEU A 92 -9.17 -10.10 -14.16
C LEU A 92 -9.82 -8.71 -14.23
N SER A 93 -10.34 -8.28 -15.37
CA SER A 93 -10.88 -6.94 -15.58
C SER A 93 -12.38 -6.81 -15.32
N GLU A 94 -13.08 -7.89 -14.92
CA GLU A 94 -14.53 -7.90 -14.80
C GLU A 94 -15.02 -8.52 -13.50
N GLY A 95 -16.21 -8.09 -13.05
CA GLY A 95 -16.88 -8.63 -11.88
C GLY A 95 -16.01 -8.57 -10.61
N SER A 96 -16.09 -9.60 -9.77
CA SER A 96 -15.36 -9.69 -8.50
C SER A 96 -13.83 -9.76 -8.69
N MET A 97 -13.36 -10.15 -9.87
CA MET A 97 -11.94 -10.22 -10.21
C MET A 97 -11.26 -8.86 -10.24
N ILE A 98 -12.03 -7.76 -10.38
CA ILE A 98 -11.50 -6.39 -10.26
C ILE A 98 -10.79 -6.17 -8.93
N ARG A 99 -11.32 -6.71 -7.81
CA ARG A 99 -10.63 -6.61 -6.51
C ARG A 99 -9.30 -7.37 -6.50
N VAL A 100 -9.28 -8.55 -7.11
CA VAL A 100 -8.05 -9.35 -7.27
C VAL A 100 -7.03 -8.58 -8.14
N ALA A 101 -7.49 -7.99 -9.24
CA ALA A 101 -6.66 -7.15 -10.09
C ALA A 101 -6.01 -6.00 -9.32
N LEU A 102 -6.79 -5.26 -8.52
CA LEU A 102 -6.29 -4.16 -7.69
C LEU A 102 -5.31 -4.65 -6.62
N ILE A 103 -5.59 -5.79 -5.96
CA ILE A 103 -4.66 -6.40 -5.01
C ILE A 103 -3.32 -6.72 -5.68
N LEU A 104 -3.35 -7.33 -6.87
CA LEU A 104 -2.14 -7.67 -7.63
C LEU A 104 -1.36 -6.42 -8.05
N VAL A 105 -2.06 -5.38 -8.54
CA VAL A 105 -1.43 -4.11 -8.94
C VAL A 105 -0.72 -3.44 -7.75
N TYR A 106 -1.41 -3.28 -6.63
CA TYR A 106 -0.83 -2.64 -5.45
C TYR A 106 0.24 -3.50 -4.78
N SER A 107 0.15 -4.82 -4.90
CA SER A 107 1.21 -5.72 -4.40
C SER A 107 2.45 -5.71 -5.30
N GLY A 108 2.26 -5.65 -6.63
CA GLY A 108 3.34 -5.69 -7.60
C GLY A 108 4.05 -4.35 -7.83
N GLY A 109 3.36 -3.23 -7.55
CA GLY A 109 3.90 -1.87 -7.73
C GLY A 109 5.04 -1.48 -6.78
N SER A 110 5.41 -2.36 -5.86
CA SER A 110 6.47 -2.15 -4.85
C SER A 110 7.90 -2.33 -5.38
N GLY A 111 8.10 -2.31 -6.71
CA GLY A 111 9.43 -2.50 -7.33
C GLY A 111 10.52 -1.56 -6.81
N ALA A 112 10.21 -0.30 -6.48
CA ALA A 112 11.13 0.61 -5.82
C ALA A 112 11.27 0.36 -4.31
N GLY A 113 10.23 -0.19 -3.66
CA GLY A 113 10.21 -0.45 -2.21
C GLY A 113 11.27 -1.45 -1.77
N PHE A 114 11.59 -2.46 -2.60
CA PHE A 114 12.62 -3.43 -2.25
C PHE A 114 14.03 -2.82 -2.22
N LEU A 115 14.31 -1.78 -3.00
CA LEU A 115 15.61 -1.09 -2.97
C LEU A 115 15.82 -0.37 -1.64
N LEU A 116 14.79 0.30 -1.11
CA LEU A 116 14.82 0.92 0.22
C LEU A 116 15.03 -0.11 1.32
N ALA A 117 14.24 -1.18 1.30
CA ALA A 117 14.34 -2.24 2.30
C ALA A 117 15.69 -2.97 2.21
N LYS A 118 16.23 -3.19 0.99
CA LYS A 118 17.57 -3.74 0.79
C LYS A 118 18.63 -2.80 1.36
N GLY A 119 18.52 -1.49 1.07
CA GLY A 119 19.45 -0.50 1.62
C GLY A 119 19.49 -0.54 3.15
N PHE A 120 18.35 -0.68 3.79
CA PHE A 120 18.29 -0.86 5.25
C PHE A 120 18.92 -2.19 5.70
N PHE A 121 18.64 -3.31 5.05
CA PHE A 121 19.25 -4.59 5.39
C PHE A 121 20.78 -4.57 5.22
N ASP A 122 21.31 -3.80 4.27
CA ASP A 122 22.75 -3.64 4.08
C ASP A 122 23.43 -2.94 5.27
N THR A 123 22.70 -2.15 6.07
CA THR A 123 23.24 -1.51 7.29
C THR A 123 23.36 -2.47 8.48
N VAL A 124 22.62 -3.58 8.48
CA VAL A 124 22.73 -4.59 9.54
C VAL A 124 24.07 -5.32 9.42
N PRO A 125 24.91 -5.39 10.48
CA PRO A 125 26.23 -6.02 10.42
C PRO A 125 26.16 -7.49 9.99
N LYS A 126 26.95 -7.87 8.99
CA LYS A 126 27.01 -9.26 8.49
C LYS A 126 27.56 -10.24 9.52
N ALA A 127 28.37 -9.76 10.46
CA ALA A 127 28.90 -10.56 11.55
C ALA A 127 27.80 -11.25 12.38
N LEU A 128 26.60 -10.63 12.48
CA LEU A 128 25.46 -11.25 13.16
C LEU A 128 24.90 -12.46 12.39
N ASP A 129 24.87 -12.38 11.05
CA ASP A 129 24.49 -13.50 10.21
C ASP A 129 25.52 -14.63 10.29
N GLU A 130 26.82 -14.27 10.27
CA GLU A 130 27.94 -15.23 10.36
C GLU A 130 27.95 -15.95 11.70
N ALA A 131 27.75 -15.24 12.81
CA ALA A 131 27.62 -15.85 14.13
C ALA A 131 26.45 -16.84 14.18
N ALA A 132 25.28 -16.44 13.65
CA ALA A 132 24.12 -17.34 13.63
C ALA A 132 24.36 -18.59 12.76
N TYR A 133 25.13 -18.48 11.66
CA TYR A 133 25.50 -19.65 10.87
C TYR A 133 26.46 -20.59 11.63
N LEU A 134 27.41 -20.03 12.41
CA LEU A 134 28.28 -20.84 13.25
C LEU A 134 27.49 -21.59 14.34
N ASP A 135 26.42 -21.00 14.82
CA ASP A 135 25.45 -21.65 15.74
C ASP A 135 24.51 -22.66 15.04
N GLY A 136 24.71 -22.93 13.75
CA GLY A 136 23.94 -23.91 12.99
C GLY A 136 22.59 -23.39 12.45
N ALA A 137 22.33 -22.08 12.46
CA ALA A 137 21.09 -21.52 11.94
C ALA A 137 21.00 -21.66 10.41
N THR A 138 19.81 -22.02 9.91
CA THR A 138 19.51 -22.00 8.48
C THR A 138 19.31 -20.56 7.98
N ARG A 139 19.40 -20.34 6.66
CA ARG A 139 19.16 -19.01 6.05
C ARG A 139 17.79 -18.43 6.40
N PHE A 140 16.77 -19.25 6.47
CA PHE A 140 15.44 -18.83 6.86
C PHE A 140 15.37 -18.43 8.35
N GLN A 141 16.10 -19.13 9.21
CA GLN A 141 16.21 -18.76 10.62
C GLN A 141 16.97 -17.44 10.80
N VAL A 142 18.06 -17.22 10.06
CA VAL A 142 18.78 -15.92 10.06
C VAL A 142 17.85 -14.81 9.60
N PHE A 143 17.11 -15.01 8.51
CA PHE A 143 16.13 -14.03 8.03
C PHE A 143 15.09 -13.69 9.11
N THR A 144 14.43 -14.70 9.67
CA THR A 144 13.28 -14.50 10.58
C THR A 144 13.66 -14.14 12.00
N LYS A 145 14.80 -14.66 12.52
CA LYS A 145 15.20 -14.50 13.91
C LYS A 145 16.29 -13.45 14.14
N VAL A 146 17.02 -13.05 13.09
CA VAL A 146 18.08 -12.05 13.18
C VAL A 146 17.72 -10.80 12.38
N THR A 147 17.59 -10.94 11.04
CA THR A 147 17.42 -9.77 10.16
C THR A 147 16.09 -9.06 10.40
N ILE A 148 14.96 -9.78 10.43
CA ILE A 148 13.62 -9.19 10.63
C ILE A 148 13.51 -8.45 11.97
N PRO A 149 13.88 -9.01 13.14
CA PRO A 149 13.79 -8.27 14.40
C PRO A 149 14.65 -7.01 14.47
N LEU A 150 15.83 -7.03 13.83
CA LEU A 150 16.72 -5.86 13.76
C LEU A 150 16.26 -4.80 12.76
N SER A 151 15.33 -5.15 11.90
CA SER A 151 14.87 -4.29 10.81
C SER A 151 13.45 -3.75 11.02
N LYS A 152 12.99 -3.65 12.26
CA LYS A 152 11.65 -3.12 12.59
C LYS A 152 11.28 -1.82 11.87
N PRO A 153 12.13 -0.78 11.80
CA PRO A 153 11.76 0.49 11.16
C PRO A 153 11.38 0.33 9.69
N ILE A 154 12.14 -0.46 8.93
CA ILE A 154 11.83 -0.65 7.51
C ILE A 154 10.61 -1.53 7.29
N ILE A 155 10.31 -2.47 8.21
CA ILE A 155 9.08 -3.27 8.16
C ILE A 155 7.88 -2.35 8.36
N VAL A 156 7.93 -1.47 9.37
CA VAL A 156 6.88 -0.48 9.65
C VAL A 156 6.64 0.41 8.42
N TYR A 157 7.71 0.96 7.86
CA TYR A 157 7.63 1.79 6.65
C TYR A 157 6.99 1.04 5.49
N THR A 158 7.45 -0.18 5.20
CA THR A 158 6.93 -0.99 4.08
C THR A 158 5.45 -1.32 4.28
N THR A 159 5.07 -1.72 5.48
CA THR A 159 3.69 -2.06 5.83
C THR A 159 2.77 -0.84 5.70
N LEU A 160 3.16 0.31 6.28
CA LEU A 160 2.40 1.56 6.18
C LEU A 160 2.23 2.00 4.73
N SER A 161 3.31 2.03 3.95
CA SER A 161 3.28 2.46 2.55
C SER A 161 2.38 1.56 1.71
N ALA A 162 2.45 0.24 1.92
CA ALA A 162 1.63 -0.72 1.18
C ALA A 162 0.14 -0.64 1.57
N PHE A 163 -0.17 -0.37 2.85
CA PHE A 163 -1.55 -0.19 3.29
C PHE A 163 -2.17 1.10 2.77
N LEU A 164 -1.39 2.19 2.74
CA LEU A 164 -1.86 3.51 2.31
C LEU A 164 -2.17 3.59 0.81
N GLY A 165 -1.46 2.82 -0.02
CA GLY A 165 -1.61 2.88 -1.48
C GLY A 165 -3.06 2.85 -1.96
N PRO A 166 -3.87 1.83 -1.66
CA PRO A 166 -5.27 1.75 -2.08
C PRO A 166 -6.19 2.86 -1.54
N TRP A 167 -5.84 3.50 -0.43
CA TRP A 167 -6.62 4.60 0.16
C TRP A 167 -6.39 5.93 -0.53
N LEU A 168 -5.23 6.12 -1.14
CA LEU A 168 -4.80 7.40 -1.71
C LEU A 168 -4.88 7.43 -3.24
N ASP A 169 -4.79 6.27 -3.90
CA ASP A 169 -4.76 6.17 -5.35
C ASP A 169 -6.17 6.06 -5.94
N PHE A 170 -6.55 7.07 -6.72
CA PHE A 170 -7.77 7.02 -7.53
C PHE A 170 -7.48 6.74 -9.01
N ILE A 171 -6.25 6.98 -9.48
CA ILE A 171 -5.91 6.94 -10.91
C ILE A 171 -5.90 5.49 -11.41
N PHE A 172 -5.13 4.62 -10.76
CA PHE A 172 -5.13 3.18 -11.08
C PHE A 172 -6.51 2.56 -10.84
N ALA A 173 -7.15 2.89 -9.72
CA ALA A 173 -8.49 2.43 -9.43
C ALA A 173 -9.48 2.81 -10.54
N LYS A 174 -9.40 4.04 -11.09
CA LYS A 174 -10.25 4.50 -12.20
C LYS A 174 -10.03 3.69 -13.47
N VAL A 175 -8.78 3.40 -13.81
CA VAL A 175 -8.43 2.63 -15.02
C VAL A 175 -8.90 1.17 -14.91
N ILE A 176 -8.77 0.55 -13.74
CA ILE A 176 -9.12 -0.85 -13.53
C ILE A 176 -10.64 -1.03 -13.33
N CYS A 177 -11.27 -0.20 -12.50
CA CYS A 177 -12.71 -0.30 -12.21
C CYS A 177 -13.58 0.17 -13.39
N ARG A 178 -13.12 1.17 -14.17
CA ARG A 178 -13.88 1.79 -15.28
C ARG A 178 -15.29 2.19 -14.83
N ALA A 179 -16.34 1.63 -15.47
CA ALA A 179 -17.74 1.89 -15.16
C ALA A 179 -18.34 0.99 -14.06
N ASN A 180 -17.55 0.06 -13.49
CA ASN A 180 -18.05 -0.89 -12.49
C ASN A 180 -18.09 -0.26 -11.08
N ALA A 181 -19.09 0.58 -10.81
CA ALA A 181 -19.26 1.32 -9.56
C ALA A 181 -19.23 0.43 -8.29
N LYS A 182 -19.74 -0.81 -8.39
CA LYS A 182 -19.72 -1.78 -7.30
C LYS A 182 -18.33 -2.07 -6.73
N TYR A 183 -17.27 -1.91 -7.53
CA TYR A 183 -15.88 -2.22 -7.16
C TYR A 183 -15.03 -0.98 -6.94
N TYR A 184 -15.62 0.21 -6.93
CA TYR A 184 -14.87 1.44 -6.68
C TYR A 184 -14.17 1.40 -5.33
N THR A 185 -12.97 1.99 -5.29
CA THR A 185 -12.28 2.33 -4.04
C THR A 185 -12.83 3.63 -3.47
N VAL A 186 -12.58 3.86 -2.19
CA VAL A 186 -12.99 5.12 -1.54
C VAL A 186 -12.34 6.34 -2.21
N ALA A 187 -11.04 6.25 -2.56
CA ALA A 187 -10.35 7.33 -3.26
C ALA A 187 -11.04 7.70 -4.58
N LEU A 188 -11.43 6.68 -5.37
CA LEU A 188 -12.17 6.88 -6.61
C LEU A 188 -13.57 7.44 -6.35
N GLY A 189 -14.27 6.96 -5.33
CA GLY A 189 -15.59 7.48 -4.95
C GLY A 189 -15.55 8.92 -4.49
N LEU A 190 -14.60 9.28 -3.64
CA LEU A 190 -14.39 10.67 -3.21
C LEU A 190 -14.05 11.59 -4.39
N TRP A 191 -13.20 11.13 -5.30
CA TRP A 191 -12.90 11.90 -6.51
C TRP A 191 -14.15 12.13 -7.36
N LYS A 192 -15.02 11.12 -7.50
CA LYS A 192 -16.31 11.26 -8.20
C LYS A 192 -17.24 12.29 -7.56
N MET A 193 -17.24 12.43 -6.24
CA MET A 193 -18.04 13.46 -5.57
C MET A 193 -17.63 14.89 -5.94
N LEU A 194 -16.43 15.07 -6.48
CA LEU A 194 -15.91 16.36 -6.96
C LEU A 194 -16.11 16.57 -8.47
N GLU A 195 -16.61 15.56 -9.20
CA GLU A 195 -16.96 15.74 -10.62
C GLU A 195 -18.10 16.74 -10.78
N LYS A 196 -18.09 17.48 -11.89
CA LYS A 196 -19.06 18.57 -12.19
C LYS A 196 -20.53 18.16 -11.98
N GLU A 197 -20.84 16.89 -12.19
CA GLU A 197 -22.18 16.33 -12.05
C GLU A 197 -22.64 16.25 -10.58
N TYR A 198 -21.70 16.05 -9.64
CA TYR A 198 -22.01 15.74 -8.24
C TYR A 198 -21.54 16.82 -7.26
N ILE A 199 -20.65 17.73 -7.66
CA ILE A 199 -19.98 18.65 -6.74
C ILE A 199 -20.95 19.52 -5.92
N ASP A 200 -22.03 20.00 -6.52
CA ASP A 200 -22.99 20.87 -5.84
C ASP A 200 -23.78 20.14 -4.73
N SER A 201 -23.97 18.82 -4.88
CA SER A 201 -24.79 18.03 -3.96
C SER A 201 -23.96 17.16 -3.00
N TRP A 202 -22.71 16.80 -3.36
CA TRP A 202 -21.87 15.86 -2.61
C TRP A 202 -20.60 16.46 -2.02
N TYR A 203 -20.31 17.75 -2.22
CA TYR A 203 -19.09 18.38 -1.69
C TYR A 203 -18.93 18.25 -0.18
N THR A 204 -20.02 18.42 0.58
CA THR A 204 -20.00 18.26 2.04
C THR A 204 -19.87 16.79 2.46
N CYS A 205 -20.43 15.86 1.68
CA CYS A 205 -20.24 14.42 1.88
C CYS A 205 -18.81 13.99 1.55
N PHE A 206 -18.17 14.62 0.54
CA PHE A 206 -16.73 14.43 0.28
C PHE A 206 -15.88 14.75 1.50
N ALA A 207 -16.12 15.89 2.15
CA ALA A 207 -15.39 16.27 3.37
C ALA A 207 -15.63 15.26 4.51
N ALA A 208 -16.89 14.82 4.72
CA ALA A 208 -17.21 13.79 5.69
C ALA A 208 -16.53 12.45 5.38
N GLY A 209 -16.50 12.05 4.10
CA GLY A 209 -15.80 10.85 3.63
C GLY A 209 -14.29 10.92 3.85
N ALA A 210 -13.67 12.08 3.60
CA ALA A 210 -12.25 12.30 3.86
C ALA A 210 -11.89 12.10 5.35
N VAL A 211 -12.76 12.59 6.26
CA VAL A 211 -12.60 12.32 7.70
C VAL A 211 -12.73 10.82 8.00
N CYS A 212 -13.74 10.15 7.44
CA CYS A 212 -13.94 8.70 7.66
C CYS A 212 -12.75 7.86 7.21
N ILE A 213 -12.10 8.18 6.09
CA ILE A 213 -10.93 7.42 5.62
C ILE A 213 -9.66 7.73 6.43
N SER A 214 -9.57 8.90 7.05
CA SER A 214 -8.43 9.24 7.91
C SER A 214 -8.37 8.39 9.18
N VAL A 215 -9.51 7.85 9.64
CA VAL A 215 -9.60 7.07 10.89
C VAL A 215 -8.78 5.75 10.81
N PRO A 216 -8.99 4.83 9.85
CA PRO A 216 -8.20 3.60 9.78
C PRO A 216 -6.72 3.87 9.54
N ILE A 217 -6.39 4.92 8.79
CA ILE A 217 -5.02 5.36 8.54
C ILE A 217 -4.36 5.83 9.84
N ALA A 218 -5.05 6.70 10.60
CA ALA A 218 -4.56 7.21 11.88
C ALA A 218 -4.39 6.10 12.91
N ILE A 219 -5.34 5.16 13.00
CA ILE A 219 -5.24 4.01 13.89
C ILE A 219 -3.99 3.17 13.56
N LEU A 220 -3.79 2.84 12.28
CA LEU A 220 -2.61 2.08 11.86
C LEU A 220 -1.32 2.84 12.19
N PHE A 221 -1.28 4.14 11.91
CA PHE A 221 -0.11 4.97 12.22
C PHE A 221 0.20 4.98 13.71
N VAL A 222 -0.79 5.23 14.57
CA VAL A 222 -0.62 5.25 16.03
C VAL A 222 -0.15 3.89 16.57
N VAL A 223 -0.69 2.80 16.04
CA VAL A 223 -0.26 1.45 16.44
C VAL A 223 1.19 1.20 16.04
N MET A 224 1.62 1.67 14.87
CA MET A 224 2.93 1.37 14.33
C MET A 224 4.03 2.36 14.75
N GLN A 225 3.69 3.59 15.18
CA GLN A 225 4.68 4.61 15.55
C GLN A 225 5.63 4.17 16.66
N ARG A 226 5.15 3.38 17.63
CA ARG A 226 5.97 2.84 18.71
C ARG A 226 7.13 1.98 18.22
N TYR A 227 6.90 1.21 17.16
CA TYR A 227 7.95 0.36 16.56
C TYR A 227 8.97 1.17 15.77
N TYR A 228 8.59 2.36 15.31
CA TYR A 228 9.48 3.29 14.61
C TYR A 228 10.43 3.99 15.59
N THR A 229 9.90 4.47 16.71
CA THR A 229 10.68 5.15 17.76
C THR A 229 11.68 4.21 18.45
N ASP A 230 11.27 2.97 18.75
CA ASP A 230 12.14 1.98 19.38
C ASP A 230 13.33 1.61 18.47
N GLY A 231 13.12 1.55 17.14
CA GLY A 231 14.18 1.27 16.17
C GLY A 231 15.20 2.38 16.04
N LEU A 232 14.80 3.64 16.18
CA LEU A 232 15.70 4.81 16.12
C LEU A 232 16.48 4.97 17.43
N SER A 233 15.89 4.71 18.58
CA SER A 233 16.57 4.81 19.87
C SER A 233 17.67 3.76 20.08
N GLY A 234 17.54 2.59 19.45
CA GLY A 234 18.55 1.55 19.42
C GLY A 234 19.77 1.89 18.57
N ALA A 235 19.58 2.68 17.50
CA ALA A 235 20.65 3.09 16.60
C ALA A 235 21.52 4.27 17.14
N VAL A 236 21.02 5.00 18.14
CA VAL A 236 21.72 6.18 18.71
C VAL A 236 22.54 5.82 19.96
N LYS A 237 22.39 4.62 20.50
CA LYS A 237 23.13 4.15 21.70
C LYS A 237 24.32 3.25 21.39
N GLY A 238 24.75 3.18 20.12
CA GLY A 238 25.95 2.47 19.69
C GLY A 238 27.10 3.39 19.36
#